data_1160e03b0d4255a9c01283c339fef31e
#
_entry.id   1160e03b0d4255a9c01283c339fef31e
#
_cell.length_a   1.000
_cell.length_b   1.000
_cell.length_c   1.000
_cell.angle_alpha   90.00
_cell.angle_beta   90.00
_cell.angle_gamma   90.00
#
_symmetry.space_group_name_H-M   'P 1'
#
loop_
_entity.id
_entity.type
_entity.pdbx_description
1 polymer ?
#
loop_
_entity_poly.entity_id
_entity_poly.type
_entity_poly.pdbx_seq_one_letter_code
_entity_poly.pdbx_strand_id
1 'polypeptide(L)'
;NLDWFKEVMEYPSYEEMFNNSFEVTTSKLLYLPYLKGERSPFIDPLARGALIGIDTQTDKKQIGRTVLEGVCMAFKHCLVALCEDMPKQLILTGGTSRSRSFCQLFADVLQVEIVLLNEQQNIGLLGVLTSCGIEKKKTTNHENKENFIPNKNLKNYYAKKYTTFQHAYPTL
;
A
#
# COMPACT_ATOMS: atom_id res chain seq x y z
N ASN A 1 9.12 5.43 1.61
CA ASN A 1 8.94 5.34 0.16
C ASN A 1 8.19 6.53 -0.41
N LEU A 2 6.97 6.84 0.10
CA LEU A 2 6.16 7.93 -0.45
C LEU A 2 6.78 9.31 -0.21
N ASP A 3 7.39 9.56 0.95
CA ASP A 3 8.12 10.81 1.23
C ASP A 3 9.26 11.00 0.23
N TRP A 4 10.10 9.96 0.09
CA TRP A 4 11.20 9.95 -0.87
C TRP A 4 10.70 10.22 -2.30
N PHE A 5 9.65 9.53 -2.73
CA PHE A 5 9.12 9.71 -4.08
C PHE A 5 8.56 11.12 -4.31
N LYS A 6 7.84 11.66 -3.31
CA LYS A 6 7.34 13.03 -3.35
C LYS A 6 8.47 14.04 -3.51
N GLU A 7 9.55 13.87 -2.75
CA GLU A 7 10.72 14.75 -2.77
C GLU A 7 11.50 14.65 -4.09
N VAL A 8 11.85 13.43 -4.53
CA VAL A 8 12.64 13.21 -5.76
C VAL A 8 11.89 13.68 -7.00
N MET A 9 10.57 13.54 -7.01
CA MET A 9 9.73 13.99 -8.13
C MET A 9 9.22 15.42 -7.97
N GLU A 10 9.69 16.14 -6.94
CA GLU A 10 9.36 17.55 -6.71
C GLU A 10 7.85 17.82 -6.68
N TYR A 11 7.08 16.91 -6.04
CA TYR A 11 5.67 17.15 -5.82
C TYR A 11 5.47 18.11 -4.64
N PRO A 12 4.70 19.19 -4.78
CA PRO A 12 4.49 20.18 -3.72
C PRO A 12 3.68 19.60 -2.56
N SER A 13 2.81 18.61 -2.84
CA SER A 13 1.98 17.98 -1.84
C SER A 13 1.76 16.48 -2.12
N TYR A 14 1.31 15.73 -1.11
CA TYR A 14 0.83 14.36 -1.31
C TYR A 14 -0.42 14.31 -2.19
N GLU A 15 -1.29 15.30 -2.09
CA GLU A 15 -2.50 15.37 -2.90
C GLU A 15 -2.16 15.42 -4.38
N GLU A 16 -1.24 16.30 -4.79
CA GLU A 16 -0.81 16.38 -6.19
C GLU A 16 -0.09 15.10 -6.64
N MET A 17 0.76 14.52 -5.78
CA MET A 17 1.42 13.26 -6.08
C MET A 17 0.38 12.15 -6.33
N PHE A 18 -0.62 12.01 -5.48
CA PHE A 18 -1.68 11.03 -5.66
C PHE A 18 -2.51 11.31 -6.90
N ASN A 19 -2.98 12.55 -7.09
CA ASN A 19 -3.79 12.93 -8.25
C ASN A 19 -3.07 12.59 -9.55
N ASN A 20 -1.80 12.96 -9.68
CA ASN A 20 -0.99 12.68 -10.86
C ASN A 20 -0.80 11.16 -11.06
N SER A 21 -0.48 10.42 -10.00
CA SER A 21 -0.25 8.97 -10.06
C SER A 21 -1.51 8.17 -10.38
N PHE A 22 -2.70 8.70 -10.08
CA PHE A 22 -3.98 8.05 -10.36
C PHE A 22 -4.61 8.43 -11.70
N GLU A 23 -3.96 9.30 -12.50
CA GLU A 23 -4.37 9.54 -13.89
C GLU A 23 -4.20 8.29 -14.78
N VAL A 24 -3.34 7.34 -14.36
CA VAL A 24 -3.21 6.04 -15.02
C VAL A 24 -3.74 4.93 -14.10
N THR A 25 -4.48 4.00 -14.67
CA THR A 25 -5.13 2.92 -13.92
C THR A 25 -4.18 1.79 -13.57
N THR A 26 -3.25 1.49 -14.46
CA THR A 26 -2.26 0.40 -14.32
C THR A 26 -0.93 0.82 -14.92
N SER A 27 0.16 0.20 -14.49
CA SER A 27 1.50 0.42 -15.06
C SER A 27 2.19 -0.90 -15.35
N LYS A 28 2.85 -1.01 -16.51
CA LYS A 28 3.68 -2.16 -16.88
C LYS A 28 5.00 -2.22 -16.09
N LEU A 29 5.39 -1.12 -15.47
CA LEU A 29 6.60 -1.03 -14.67
C LEU A 29 6.45 -1.78 -13.35
N LEU A 30 7.58 -2.13 -12.75
CA LEU A 30 7.64 -2.73 -11.42
C LEU A 30 8.53 -1.87 -10.50
N TYR A 31 8.10 -1.67 -9.26
CA TYR A 31 8.88 -1.00 -8.24
C TYR A 31 9.11 -1.90 -7.04
N LEU A 32 10.37 -2.05 -6.64
CA LEU A 32 10.79 -2.71 -5.41
C LEU A 32 11.09 -1.64 -4.35
N PRO A 33 10.32 -1.56 -3.25
CA PRO A 33 10.37 -0.43 -2.32
C PRO A 33 11.46 -0.52 -1.24
N TYR A 34 12.55 -1.24 -1.47
CA TYR A 34 13.57 -1.59 -0.46
C TYR A 34 14.62 -0.50 -0.27
N LEU A 35 14.22 0.78 -0.14
CA LEU A 35 15.13 1.94 -0.11
C LEU A 35 16.17 1.90 1.02
N LYS A 36 15.85 1.29 2.16
CA LYS A 36 16.70 1.23 3.36
C LYS A 36 16.93 -0.20 3.84
N GLY A 37 17.02 -1.14 2.91
CA GLY A 37 17.00 -2.55 3.21
C GLY A 37 15.59 -3.07 3.46
N GLU A 38 15.48 -4.36 3.76
CA GLU A 38 14.20 -4.99 4.08
C GLU A 38 14.34 -5.87 5.33
N ARG A 39 13.26 -5.94 6.11
CA ARG A 39 13.20 -6.73 7.34
C ARG A 39 12.07 -7.76 7.35
N SER A 40 11.10 -7.61 6.47
CA SER A 40 9.94 -8.49 6.38
C SER A 40 9.36 -8.47 4.97
N PRO A 41 9.05 -9.62 4.37
CA PRO A 41 9.10 -10.98 4.92
C PRO A 41 10.48 -11.64 4.86
N PHE A 42 11.50 -10.99 4.36
CA PHE A 42 12.89 -11.46 4.35
C PHE A 42 13.80 -10.40 5.00
N ILE A 43 14.97 -10.84 5.47
CA ILE A 43 15.94 -9.93 6.11
C ILE A 43 17.11 -9.71 5.17
N ASP A 44 17.21 -8.51 4.61
CA ASP A 44 18.36 -8.05 3.85
C ASP A 44 18.61 -6.55 4.05
N PRO A 45 19.58 -6.15 4.89
CA PRO A 45 19.90 -4.75 5.12
C PRO A 45 20.57 -4.09 3.91
N LEU A 46 21.06 -4.85 2.94
CA LEU A 46 21.71 -4.36 1.72
C LEU A 46 20.74 -4.22 0.55
N ALA A 47 19.50 -4.69 0.68
CA ALA A 47 18.48 -4.50 -0.34
C ALA A 47 18.31 -3.02 -0.69
N ARG A 48 18.11 -2.72 -1.96
CA ARG A 48 17.86 -1.36 -2.46
C ARG A 48 16.63 -1.33 -3.34
N GLY A 49 16.00 -0.16 -3.41
CA GLY A 49 14.87 0.06 -4.29
C GLY A 49 15.26 -0.06 -5.76
N ALA A 50 14.36 -0.59 -6.57
CA ALA A 50 14.55 -0.71 -8.01
C ALA A 50 13.28 -0.35 -8.76
N LEU A 51 13.43 0.30 -9.91
CA LEU A 51 12.37 0.55 -10.88
C LEU A 51 12.71 -0.17 -12.17
N ILE A 52 11.87 -1.10 -12.58
CA ILE A 52 12.13 -2.06 -13.65
C ILE A 52 11.11 -1.86 -14.78
N GLY A 53 11.58 -1.99 -16.03
CA GLY A 53 10.72 -1.93 -17.21
C GLY A 53 10.56 -0.53 -17.81
N ILE A 54 11.43 0.42 -17.46
CA ILE A 54 11.44 1.78 -18.03
C ILE A 54 11.73 1.71 -19.52
N ASP A 55 10.99 2.49 -20.30
CA ASP A 55 11.22 2.71 -21.72
C ASP A 55 11.04 4.18 -22.09
N THR A 56 11.17 4.50 -23.37
CA THR A 56 11.07 5.90 -23.89
C THR A 56 9.66 6.50 -23.78
N GLN A 57 8.65 5.71 -23.46
CA GLN A 57 7.26 6.13 -23.27
C GLN A 57 6.91 6.33 -21.80
N THR A 58 7.85 6.02 -20.89
CA THR A 58 7.62 6.09 -19.45
C THR A 58 7.55 7.54 -18.98
N ASP A 59 6.44 7.93 -18.40
CA ASP A 59 6.22 9.26 -17.85
C ASP A 59 6.12 9.28 -16.31
N LYS A 60 6.06 10.47 -15.75
CA LYS A 60 5.96 10.72 -14.31
C LYS A 60 4.73 10.06 -13.68
N LYS A 61 3.61 9.98 -14.39
CA LYS A 61 2.35 9.37 -13.91
C LYS A 61 2.48 7.86 -13.78
N GLN A 62 3.08 7.23 -14.78
CA GLN A 62 3.34 5.79 -14.78
C GLN A 62 4.33 5.41 -13.67
N ILE A 63 5.39 6.20 -13.45
CA ILE A 63 6.31 6.01 -12.34
C ILE A 63 5.57 6.13 -11.01
N GLY A 64 4.77 7.17 -10.83
CA GLY A 64 3.99 7.39 -9.63
C GLY A 64 3.05 6.24 -9.33
N ARG A 65 2.27 5.80 -10.32
CA ARG A 65 1.41 4.62 -10.19
C ARG A 65 2.17 3.39 -9.76
N THR A 66 3.34 3.16 -10.38
CA THR A 66 4.20 2.01 -10.09
C THR A 66 4.73 2.04 -8.66
N VAL A 67 5.14 3.20 -8.17
CA VAL A 67 5.61 3.35 -6.77
C VAL A 67 4.49 3.03 -5.79
N LEU A 68 3.27 3.52 -6.03
CA LEU A 68 2.13 3.21 -5.18
C LEU A 68 1.79 1.72 -5.20
N GLU A 69 1.78 1.10 -6.38
CA GLU A 69 1.54 -0.34 -6.53
C GLU A 69 2.64 -1.17 -5.83
N GLY A 70 3.91 -0.80 -5.97
CA GLY A 70 5.04 -1.48 -5.32
C GLY A 70 4.95 -1.46 -3.80
N VAL A 71 4.55 -0.33 -3.21
CA VAL A 71 4.28 -0.23 -1.75
C VAL A 71 3.16 -1.19 -1.35
N CYS A 72 2.05 -1.22 -2.10
CA CYS A 72 0.95 -2.16 -1.82
C CYS A 72 1.38 -3.63 -1.97
N MET A 73 2.25 -3.95 -2.94
CA MET A 73 2.78 -5.31 -3.14
C MET A 73 3.71 -5.75 -2.00
N ALA A 74 4.53 -4.86 -1.46
CA ALA A 74 5.34 -5.16 -0.29
C ALA A 74 4.46 -5.47 0.94
N PHE A 75 3.39 -4.72 1.14
CA PHE A 75 2.38 -5.06 2.17
C PHE A 75 1.74 -6.42 1.94
N LYS A 76 1.36 -6.71 0.70
CA LYS A 76 0.83 -8.03 0.32
C LYS A 76 1.84 -9.14 0.63
N HIS A 77 3.11 -8.92 0.35
CA HIS A 77 4.18 -9.89 0.61
C HIS A 77 4.30 -10.20 2.11
N CYS A 78 4.28 -9.16 2.96
CA CYS A 78 4.25 -9.35 4.40
C CYS A 78 2.97 -10.08 4.85
N LEU A 79 1.81 -9.71 4.33
CA LEU A 79 0.53 -10.31 4.70
C LEU A 79 0.46 -11.80 4.36
N VAL A 80 0.92 -12.19 3.17
CA VAL A 80 0.99 -13.59 2.74
C VAL A 80 1.95 -14.40 3.61
N ALA A 81 3.03 -13.79 4.10
CA ALA A 81 3.97 -14.46 5.02
C ALA A 81 3.43 -14.60 6.45
N LEU A 82 2.48 -13.75 6.86
CA LEU A 82 1.90 -13.76 8.21
C LEU A 82 0.64 -14.63 8.33
N CYS A 83 -0.10 -14.81 7.24
CA CYS A 83 -1.41 -15.46 7.26
C CYS A 83 -1.39 -16.72 6.39
N GLU A 84 -1.87 -17.85 6.93
CA GLU A 84 -2.10 -19.07 6.15
C GLU A 84 -3.16 -18.83 5.08
N ASP A 85 -4.25 -18.15 5.45
CA ASP A 85 -5.32 -17.72 4.54
C ASP A 85 -5.43 -16.20 4.52
N MET A 86 -5.65 -15.64 3.34
CA MET A 86 -5.89 -14.21 3.19
C MET A 86 -7.16 -13.77 3.93
N PRO A 87 -7.09 -12.73 4.77
CA PRO A 87 -8.26 -12.24 5.49
C PRO A 87 -9.31 -11.71 4.49
N LYS A 88 -10.59 -11.82 4.87
CA LYS A 88 -11.68 -11.27 4.04
C LYS A 88 -11.70 -9.74 4.06
N GLN A 89 -11.25 -9.15 5.15
CA GLN A 89 -11.31 -7.72 5.41
C GLN A 89 -10.09 -7.26 6.22
N LEU A 90 -9.59 -6.05 5.93
CA LEU A 90 -8.51 -5.39 6.67
C LEU A 90 -8.93 -3.97 7.06
N ILE A 91 -8.60 -3.59 8.28
CA ILE A 91 -8.75 -2.21 8.73
C ILE A 91 -7.47 -1.45 8.39
N LEU A 92 -7.57 -0.43 7.54
CA LEU A 92 -6.46 0.45 7.20
C LEU A 92 -6.49 1.71 8.05
N THR A 93 -5.32 2.08 8.59
CA THR A 93 -5.14 3.28 9.43
C THR A 93 -3.86 4.01 9.05
N GLY A 94 -3.68 5.23 9.56
CA GLY A 94 -2.47 6.01 9.34
C GLY A 94 -2.59 7.04 8.23
N GLY A 95 -1.48 7.68 7.87
CA GLY A 95 -1.48 8.83 6.96
C GLY A 95 -2.03 8.55 5.57
N THR A 96 -1.71 7.39 5.01
CA THR A 96 -2.13 6.99 3.66
C THR A 96 -3.62 6.69 3.55
N SER A 97 -4.28 6.35 4.67
CA SER A 97 -5.73 6.13 4.70
C SER A 97 -6.56 7.40 4.42
N ARG A 98 -5.92 8.57 4.41
CA ARG A 98 -6.57 9.84 4.01
C ARG A 98 -6.83 9.92 2.50
N SER A 99 -6.08 9.19 1.68
CA SER A 99 -6.29 9.12 0.24
C SER A 99 -7.21 7.95 -0.11
N ARG A 100 -8.46 8.26 -0.49
CA ARG A 100 -9.44 7.25 -0.91
C ARG A 100 -8.99 6.44 -2.11
N SER A 101 -8.36 7.10 -3.07
CA SER A 101 -7.78 6.44 -4.25
C SER A 101 -6.69 5.44 -3.86
N PHE A 102 -5.88 5.76 -2.82
CA PHE A 102 -4.88 4.82 -2.31
C PHE A 102 -5.52 3.65 -1.55
N CYS A 103 -6.60 3.89 -0.78
CA CYS A 103 -7.35 2.82 -0.13
C CYS A 103 -7.96 1.85 -1.15
N GLN A 104 -8.50 2.37 -2.25
CA GLN A 104 -9.00 1.54 -3.34
C GLN A 104 -7.86 0.75 -4.02
N LEU A 105 -6.71 1.38 -4.27
CA LEU A 105 -5.53 0.68 -4.79
C LEU A 105 -5.08 -0.45 -3.87
N PHE A 106 -5.09 -0.22 -2.55
CA PHE A 106 -4.79 -1.25 -1.56
C PHE A 106 -5.75 -2.44 -1.71
N ALA A 107 -7.06 -2.18 -1.76
CA ALA A 107 -8.05 -3.24 -1.96
C ALA A 107 -7.79 -4.01 -3.26
N ASP A 108 -7.52 -3.31 -4.36
CA ASP A 108 -7.30 -3.89 -5.68
C ASP A 108 -6.03 -4.77 -5.74
N VAL A 109 -4.93 -4.30 -5.16
CA VAL A 109 -3.65 -5.06 -5.15
C VAL A 109 -3.72 -6.26 -4.22
N LEU A 110 -4.27 -6.08 -3.03
CA LEU A 110 -4.38 -7.15 -2.03
C LEU A 110 -5.48 -8.16 -2.39
N GLN A 111 -6.50 -7.74 -3.14
CA GLN A 111 -7.74 -8.49 -3.38
C GLN A 111 -8.47 -8.81 -2.06
N VAL A 112 -8.45 -7.86 -1.14
CA VAL A 112 -9.07 -7.92 0.18
C VAL A 112 -9.88 -6.64 0.39
N GLU A 113 -11.04 -6.73 1.02
CA GLU A 113 -11.82 -5.55 1.38
C GLU A 113 -11.06 -4.69 2.38
N ILE A 114 -10.93 -3.39 2.10
CA ILE A 114 -10.31 -2.42 3.01
C ILE A 114 -11.40 -1.61 3.69
N VAL A 115 -11.31 -1.47 5.01
CA VAL A 115 -12.24 -0.72 5.84
C VAL A 115 -11.53 0.44 6.50
N LEU A 116 -12.07 1.63 6.38
CA LEU A 116 -11.68 2.78 7.17
C LEU A 116 -12.66 2.98 8.33
N LEU A 117 -12.11 3.24 9.50
CA LEU A 117 -12.90 3.64 10.67
C LEU A 117 -12.86 5.16 10.80
N ASN A 118 -13.98 5.80 11.13
CA ASN A 118 -14.04 7.27 11.22
C ASN A 118 -13.14 7.89 12.30
N GLU A 119 -12.76 7.16 13.33
CA GLU A 119 -11.90 7.62 14.42
C GLU A 119 -10.41 7.30 14.22
N GLN A 120 -9.91 7.37 12.98
CA GLN A 120 -8.56 6.93 12.63
C GLN A 120 -7.40 7.68 13.31
N GLN A 121 -7.64 8.90 13.78
CA GLN A 121 -6.57 9.79 14.26
C GLN A 121 -5.95 9.32 15.59
N ASN A 122 -6.63 8.47 16.35
CA ASN A 122 -6.24 8.10 17.71
C ASN A 122 -6.12 6.60 17.97
N ILE A 123 -6.08 5.75 16.92
CA ILE A 123 -6.03 4.28 17.11
C ILE A 123 -4.77 3.84 17.88
N GLY A 124 -3.62 4.46 17.60
CA GLY A 124 -2.41 4.19 18.37
C GLY A 124 -2.55 4.58 19.85
N LEU A 125 -3.13 5.74 20.14
CA LEU A 125 -3.41 6.20 21.51
C LEU A 125 -4.43 5.31 22.21
N LEU A 126 -5.47 4.87 21.48
CA LEU A 126 -6.46 3.91 22.00
C LEU A 126 -5.81 2.56 22.34
N GLY A 127 -4.90 2.08 21.51
CA GLY A 127 -4.11 0.88 21.79
C GLY A 127 -3.29 0.99 23.08
N VAL A 128 -2.61 2.12 23.28
CA VAL A 128 -1.85 2.40 24.52
C VAL A 128 -2.79 2.45 25.73
N LEU A 129 -3.91 3.18 25.64
CA LEU A 129 -4.89 3.28 26.75
C LEU A 129 -5.46 1.91 27.12
N THR A 130 -5.78 1.08 26.11
CA THR A 130 -6.25 -0.29 26.35
C THR A 130 -5.18 -1.14 27.02
N SER A 131 -3.91 -1.03 26.60
CA SER A 131 -2.79 -1.75 27.21
C SER A 131 -2.54 -1.33 28.66
N CYS A 132 -2.87 -0.08 29.01
CA CYS A 132 -2.80 0.42 30.40
C CYS A 132 -4.03 0.05 31.26
N GLY A 133 -4.95 -0.77 30.75
CA GLY A 133 -6.16 -1.16 31.48
C GLY A 133 -7.22 -0.06 31.59
N ILE A 134 -7.06 1.03 30.85
CA ILE A 134 -8.06 2.11 30.79
C ILE A 134 -9.12 1.71 29.77
N GLU A 135 -10.16 1.03 30.26
CA GLU A 135 -11.33 0.71 29.44
C GLU A 135 -12.09 1.99 29.05
N LYS A 136 -11.97 2.40 27.78
CA LYS A 136 -13.02 3.23 27.20
C LYS A 136 -14.25 2.36 26.98
N LYS A 137 -15.42 2.77 27.52
CA LYS A 137 -16.72 2.21 27.10
C LYS A 137 -16.69 2.04 25.60
N LYS A 138 -17.05 0.85 25.09
CA LYS A 138 -17.18 0.50 23.67
C LYS A 138 -18.08 1.52 22.95
N THR A 139 -17.53 2.64 22.59
CA THR A 139 -18.13 3.56 21.60
C THR A 139 -17.55 3.20 20.22
N THR A 140 -17.47 1.91 19.92
CA THR A 140 -17.42 1.46 18.53
C THR A 140 -18.84 1.50 18.01
N ASN A 141 -19.40 2.70 17.85
CA ASN A 141 -20.50 2.88 16.93
C ASN A 141 -19.95 2.51 15.54
N HIS A 142 -20.24 1.29 15.12
CA HIS A 142 -19.90 0.76 13.80
C HIS A 142 -20.66 1.46 12.66
N GLU A 143 -21.35 2.56 12.95
CA GLU A 143 -22.28 3.21 12.04
C GLU A 143 -21.62 4.02 10.91
N ASN A 144 -20.33 4.35 11.03
CA ASN A 144 -19.63 5.14 10.02
C ASN A 144 -18.33 4.45 9.58
N LYS A 145 -18.46 3.41 8.76
CA LYS A 145 -17.34 2.73 8.08
C LYS A 145 -17.38 3.07 6.60
N GLU A 146 -16.23 3.32 6.02
CA GLU A 146 -16.07 3.41 4.58
C GLU A 146 -15.36 2.14 4.10
N ASN A 147 -15.97 1.44 3.14
CA ASN A 147 -15.48 0.16 2.64
C ASN A 147 -14.99 0.31 1.18
N PHE A 148 -13.84 -0.25 0.89
CA PHE A 148 -13.25 -0.32 -0.46
C PHE A 148 -13.22 -1.78 -0.90
N ILE A 149 -14.07 -2.10 -1.87
CA ILE A 149 -14.21 -3.46 -2.41
C ILE A 149 -13.25 -3.62 -3.59
N PRO A 150 -12.45 -4.72 -3.65
CA PRO A 150 -11.51 -4.95 -4.73
C PRO A 150 -12.20 -5.03 -6.09
N ASN A 151 -11.62 -4.38 -7.10
CA ASN A 151 -12.06 -4.48 -8.48
C ASN A 151 -11.68 -5.85 -9.06
N LYS A 152 -12.67 -6.69 -9.28
CA LYS A 152 -12.48 -8.06 -9.81
C LYS A 152 -11.82 -8.09 -11.19
N ASN A 153 -12.00 -7.04 -12.01
CA ASN A 153 -11.39 -6.96 -13.33
C ASN A 153 -9.86 -6.81 -13.27
N LEU A 154 -9.32 -6.27 -12.15
CA LEU A 154 -7.89 -6.10 -11.93
C LEU A 154 -7.24 -7.31 -11.25
N LYS A 155 -8.00 -8.34 -10.85
CA LYS A 155 -7.50 -9.52 -10.15
C LYS A 155 -6.36 -10.20 -10.90
N ASN A 156 -6.57 -10.53 -12.16
CA ASN A 156 -5.57 -11.23 -12.97
C ASN A 156 -4.33 -10.37 -13.25
N TYR A 157 -4.52 -9.05 -13.44
CA TYR A 157 -3.43 -8.12 -13.62
C TYR A 157 -2.53 -8.09 -12.37
N TYR A 158 -3.10 -7.87 -11.17
CA TYR A 158 -2.32 -7.82 -9.94
C TYR A 158 -1.77 -9.18 -9.51
N ALA A 159 -2.43 -10.28 -9.83
CA ALA A 159 -1.88 -11.62 -9.58
C ALA A 159 -0.57 -11.84 -10.36
N LYS A 160 -0.58 -11.56 -11.67
CA LYS A 160 0.63 -11.68 -12.51
C LYS A 160 1.73 -10.72 -12.04
N LYS A 161 1.39 -9.46 -11.79
CA LYS A 161 2.36 -8.45 -11.36
C LYS A 161 2.98 -8.79 -10.01
N TYR A 162 2.19 -9.32 -9.08
CA TYR A 162 2.67 -9.77 -7.78
C TYR A 162 3.63 -10.97 -7.89
N THR A 163 3.35 -11.94 -8.76
CA THR A 163 4.29 -13.04 -9.06
C THR A 163 5.63 -12.49 -9.57
N THR A 164 5.60 -11.52 -10.49
CA THR A 164 6.84 -10.86 -10.97
C THR A 164 7.55 -10.12 -9.83
N PHE A 165 6.81 -9.43 -8.96
CA PHE A 165 7.35 -8.73 -7.80
C PHE A 165 8.11 -9.67 -6.84
N GLN A 166 7.54 -10.84 -6.53
CA GLN A 166 8.17 -11.83 -5.64
C GLN A 166 9.49 -12.38 -6.18
N HIS A 167 9.60 -12.54 -7.50
CA HIS A 167 10.80 -13.11 -8.15
C HIS A 167 11.83 -12.05 -8.53
N ALA A 168 11.46 -10.77 -8.61
CA ALA A 168 12.38 -9.74 -9.10
C ALA A 168 13.57 -9.51 -8.17
N TYR A 169 13.38 -9.49 -6.86
CA TYR A 169 14.46 -9.20 -5.92
C TYR A 169 15.57 -10.28 -5.89
N PRO A 170 15.26 -11.57 -5.81
CA PRO A 170 16.31 -12.62 -5.82
C PRO A 170 17.14 -12.68 -7.09
N THR A 171 16.71 -12.00 -8.17
CA THR A 171 17.39 -12.02 -9.48
C THR A 171 18.17 -10.74 -9.77
N LEU A 172 18.09 -9.73 -8.90
CA LEU A 172 18.88 -8.49 -8.96
C LEU A 172 20.15 -8.57 -8.13
#